data_e7e0dc648a519101f71f2854042e2700
#
_entry.id   e7e0dc648a519101f71f2854042e2700
#
_cell.length_a   1.000
_cell.length_b   1.000
_cell.length_c   1.000
_cell.angle_alpha   90.00
_cell.angle_beta   90.00
_cell.angle_gamma   90.00
#
_symmetry.space_group_name_H-M   'P 1'
#
loop_
_entity.id
_entity.type
_entity.pdbx_description
1 polymer ?
#
loop_
_entity_poly.entity_id
_entity_poly.type
_entity_poly.pdbx_seq_one_letter_code
_entity_poly.pdbx_strand_id
1 'polypeptide(L)'
;MRKVLKQNEVTVIGRIVTELRFNHDVFGEKMYVCDVEIERRSGQVDVIPVMISERLLDHDLSEYYDRMCRVCGTYKSYNVHMENGKSRCFLNIYADVFDTDLDDDDLANGNYDYTKNDIHLIGYICKQPTFRVTPRGREIADCILAVNMPYGKSVYIPCIAWGKTAKWLGRQEVSTCLELFGRIQSREYTKLFENGESEQRT
;
A
#
# COMPACT_ATOMS: atom_id res chain seq x y z
N MET A 1 4.13 26.83 15.62
CA MET A 1 4.06 25.36 15.70
C MET A 1 4.68 24.77 14.45
N ARG A 2 5.81 24.04 14.53
CA ARG A 2 6.33 23.31 13.37
C ARG A 2 5.34 22.17 13.07
N LYS A 3 4.76 22.19 11.87
CA LYS A 3 3.95 21.07 11.36
C LYS A 3 4.89 19.87 11.27
N VAL A 4 4.70 18.87 12.12
CA VAL A 4 5.43 17.61 12.01
C VAL A 4 4.98 17.02 10.68
N LEU A 5 5.85 17.01 9.68
CA LEU A 5 5.59 16.37 8.40
C LEU A 5 5.42 14.88 8.68
N LYS A 6 4.24 14.35 8.41
CA LYS A 6 4.01 12.92 8.45
C LYS A 6 4.87 12.29 7.35
N GLN A 7 5.64 11.26 7.70
CA GLN A 7 6.61 10.62 6.80
C GLN A 7 6.00 9.48 5.97
N ASN A 8 4.72 9.17 6.22
CA ASN A 8 4.02 8.05 5.59
C ASN A 8 2.53 8.35 5.63
N GLU A 9 1.99 8.78 4.53
CA GLU A 9 0.58 9.12 4.39
C GLU A 9 0.01 8.45 3.14
N VAL A 10 -1.14 7.84 3.30
CA VAL A 10 -1.90 7.22 2.21
C VAL A 10 -3.31 7.77 2.22
N THR A 11 -3.84 8.03 1.03
CA THR A 11 -5.27 8.27 0.81
C THR A 11 -5.72 7.50 -0.42
N VAL A 12 -6.70 6.61 -0.23
CA VAL A 12 -7.32 5.84 -1.30
C VAL A 12 -8.83 5.96 -1.23
N ILE A 13 -9.48 5.89 -2.40
CA ILE A 13 -10.92 5.74 -2.55
C ILE A 13 -11.14 4.53 -3.43
N GLY A 14 -11.99 3.60 -2.98
CA GLY A 14 -12.23 2.36 -3.71
C GLY A 14 -13.41 1.58 -3.13
N ARG A 15 -13.65 0.42 -3.71
CA ARG A 15 -14.74 -0.50 -3.32
C ARG A 15 -14.21 -1.62 -2.43
N ILE A 16 -14.90 -1.91 -1.35
CA ILE A 16 -14.59 -3.05 -0.47
C ILE A 16 -15.05 -4.32 -1.17
N VAL A 17 -14.09 -5.20 -1.54
CA VAL A 17 -14.36 -6.41 -2.34
C VAL A 17 -14.26 -7.70 -1.55
N THR A 18 -13.97 -7.63 -0.27
CA THR A 18 -14.01 -8.78 0.66
C THR A 18 -14.73 -8.40 1.95
N GLU A 19 -15.32 -9.38 2.61
CA GLU A 19 -15.83 -9.17 3.97
C GLU A 19 -14.71 -8.76 4.93
N LEU A 20 -15.06 -8.00 5.97
CA LEU A 20 -14.14 -7.67 7.06
C LEU A 20 -13.86 -8.93 7.88
N ARG A 21 -12.61 -9.36 7.90
CA ARG A 21 -12.15 -10.55 8.63
C ARG A 21 -11.35 -10.14 9.85
N PHE A 22 -11.65 -10.74 11.00
CA PHE A 22 -10.80 -10.57 12.18
C PHE A 22 -9.37 -11.02 11.86
N ASN A 23 -8.41 -10.20 12.23
CA ASN A 23 -6.99 -10.48 11.99
C ASN A 23 -6.23 -10.77 13.29
N HIS A 24 -6.24 -9.84 14.23
CA HIS A 24 -5.58 -9.99 15.52
C HIS A 24 -6.12 -8.96 16.54
N ASP A 25 -5.68 -9.09 17.78
CA ASP A 25 -5.97 -8.16 18.87
C ASP A 25 -4.71 -7.37 19.25
N VAL A 26 -4.89 -6.09 19.52
CA VAL A 26 -3.83 -5.19 19.98
C VAL A 26 -4.29 -4.52 21.27
N PHE A 27 -3.82 -5.01 22.41
CA PHE A 27 -4.18 -4.50 23.74
C PHE A 27 -5.70 -4.44 24.01
N GLY A 28 -6.44 -5.44 23.55
CA GLY A 28 -7.89 -5.53 23.71
C GLY A 28 -8.69 -4.80 22.61
N GLU A 29 -8.03 -4.25 21.61
CA GLU A 29 -8.63 -3.63 20.43
C GLU A 29 -8.56 -4.60 19.25
N LYS A 30 -9.70 -4.96 18.68
CA LYS A 30 -9.76 -5.88 17.55
C LYS A 30 -9.38 -5.19 16.25
N MET A 31 -8.53 -5.85 15.49
CA MET A 31 -8.11 -5.42 14.16
C MET A 31 -8.73 -6.32 13.10
N TYR A 32 -9.33 -5.70 12.11
CA TYR A 32 -9.95 -6.36 10.97
C TYR A 32 -9.18 -6.05 9.69
N VAL A 33 -9.30 -6.91 8.70
CA VAL A 33 -8.72 -6.71 7.38
C VAL A 33 -9.77 -6.93 6.30
N CYS A 34 -9.79 -6.06 5.30
CA CYS A 34 -10.51 -6.24 4.05
C CYS A 34 -9.63 -5.82 2.88
N ASP A 35 -10.03 -6.20 1.68
CA ASP A 35 -9.40 -5.79 0.44
C ASP A 35 -10.23 -4.68 -0.22
N VAL A 36 -9.56 -3.60 -0.61
CA VAL A 36 -10.15 -2.46 -1.31
C VAL A 36 -9.66 -2.43 -2.74
N GLU A 37 -10.61 -2.45 -3.67
CA GLU A 37 -10.36 -2.37 -5.10
C GLU A 37 -10.39 -0.91 -5.57
N ILE A 38 -9.36 -0.49 -6.31
CA ILE A 38 -9.22 0.86 -6.84
C ILE A 38 -8.99 0.76 -8.33
N GLU A 39 -9.87 1.35 -9.11
CA GLU A 39 -9.73 1.41 -10.55
C GLU A 39 -8.72 2.48 -10.95
N ARG A 40 -7.80 2.14 -11.87
CA ARG A 40 -6.88 3.10 -12.50
C ARG A 40 -7.57 3.73 -13.70
N ARG A 41 -7.16 4.94 -14.05
CA ARG A 41 -7.60 5.61 -15.30
C ARG A 41 -7.37 4.78 -16.58
N SER A 42 -6.55 3.74 -16.50
CA SER A 42 -6.28 2.80 -17.61
C SER A 42 -7.25 1.61 -17.66
N GLY A 43 -8.22 1.53 -16.77
CA GLY A 43 -9.13 0.39 -16.60
C GLY A 43 -8.50 -0.82 -15.89
N GLN A 44 -7.25 -0.73 -15.47
CA GLN A 44 -6.65 -1.74 -14.60
C GLN A 44 -7.07 -1.51 -13.15
N VAL A 45 -7.08 -2.57 -12.37
CA VAL A 45 -7.51 -2.57 -10.98
C VAL A 45 -6.33 -2.86 -10.06
N ASP A 46 -6.26 -2.15 -8.95
CA ASP A 46 -5.38 -2.44 -7.82
C ASP A 46 -6.23 -2.96 -6.66
N VAL A 47 -5.85 -4.09 -6.07
CA VAL A 47 -6.47 -4.63 -4.86
C VAL A 47 -5.49 -4.44 -3.71
N ILE A 48 -5.90 -3.67 -2.70
CA ILE A 48 -5.04 -3.24 -1.62
C ILE A 48 -5.64 -3.67 -0.29
N PRO A 49 -4.91 -4.46 0.52
CA PRO A 49 -5.37 -4.84 1.85
C PRO A 49 -5.33 -3.66 2.81
N VAL A 50 -6.42 -3.48 3.55
CA VAL A 50 -6.61 -2.43 4.55
C VAL A 50 -6.84 -3.04 5.92
N MET A 51 -6.06 -2.62 6.89
CA MET A 51 -6.18 -2.97 8.30
C MET A 51 -6.96 -1.89 9.03
N ILE A 52 -8.02 -2.28 9.71
CA ILE A 52 -9.01 -1.38 10.31
C ILE A 52 -9.19 -1.76 11.78
N SER A 53 -9.09 -0.77 12.67
CA SER A 53 -9.46 -0.94 14.08
C SER A 53 -10.98 -0.99 14.23
N GLU A 54 -11.48 -1.81 15.17
CA GLU A 54 -12.91 -1.86 15.52
C GLU A 54 -13.49 -0.49 15.89
N ARG A 55 -12.67 0.45 16.35
CA ARG A 55 -13.09 1.81 16.70
C ARG A 55 -13.49 2.67 15.52
N LEU A 56 -13.10 2.28 14.32
CA LEU A 56 -13.45 2.97 13.07
C LEU A 56 -14.69 2.36 12.41
N LEU A 57 -15.27 1.31 13.02
CA LEU A 57 -16.41 0.60 12.49
C LEU A 57 -17.68 1.07 13.23
N ASP A 58 -18.64 1.56 12.49
CA ASP A 58 -19.91 2.12 12.97
C ASP A 58 -21.14 1.33 12.52
N HIS A 59 -20.94 0.29 11.69
CA HIS A 59 -21.96 -0.64 11.19
C HIS A 59 -21.63 -2.10 11.55
N ASP A 60 -22.59 -2.98 11.31
CA ASP A 60 -22.33 -4.41 11.40
C ASP A 60 -21.32 -4.87 10.32
N LEU A 61 -20.44 -5.80 10.67
CA LEU A 61 -19.33 -6.22 9.78
C LEU A 61 -19.79 -6.67 8.39
N SER A 62 -20.98 -7.26 8.29
CA SER A 62 -21.55 -7.71 7.01
C SER A 62 -22.01 -6.58 6.10
N GLU A 63 -22.19 -5.37 6.63
CA GLU A 63 -22.70 -4.24 5.87
C GLU A 63 -21.62 -3.49 5.07
N TYR A 64 -20.34 -3.78 5.34
CA TYR A 64 -19.23 -3.11 4.67
C TYR A 64 -18.93 -3.66 3.27
N TYR A 65 -19.30 -4.91 3.00
CA TYR A 65 -19.06 -5.53 1.69
C TYR A 65 -19.75 -4.75 0.57
N ASP A 66 -19.03 -4.57 -0.54
CA ASP A 66 -19.48 -3.87 -1.77
C ASP A 66 -19.70 -2.35 -1.61
N ARG A 67 -19.42 -1.76 -0.43
CA ARG A 67 -19.49 -0.30 -0.25
C ARG A 67 -18.26 0.40 -0.83
N MET A 68 -18.47 1.63 -1.30
CA MET A 68 -17.38 2.56 -1.55
C MET A 68 -16.82 3.06 -0.22
N CYS A 69 -15.50 3.22 -0.15
CA CYS A 69 -14.86 3.75 1.04
C CYS A 69 -13.74 4.73 0.69
N ARG A 70 -13.52 5.68 1.60
CA ARG A 70 -12.32 6.50 1.66
C ARG A 70 -11.47 6.03 2.83
N VAL A 71 -10.22 5.71 2.55
CA VAL A 71 -9.25 5.29 3.57
C VAL A 71 -8.11 6.28 3.60
N CYS A 72 -7.85 6.88 4.78
CA CYS A 72 -6.62 7.62 5.04
C CYS A 72 -5.83 6.89 6.12
N GLY A 73 -4.52 6.82 5.99
CA GLY A 73 -3.71 6.10 6.97
C GLY A 73 -2.24 6.03 6.63
N THR A 74 -1.60 4.99 7.13
CA THR A 74 -0.17 4.71 6.95
C THR A 74 0.06 3.39 6.25
N TYR A 75 1.04 3.34 5.34
CA TYR A 75 1.41 2.11 4.63
C TYR A 75 2.51 1.38 5.40
N LYS A 76 2.24 0.15 5.80
CA LYS A 76 3.17 -0.64 6.62
C LYS A 76 3.47 -1.98 5.99
N SER A 77 4.72 -2.42 6.17
CA SER A 77 5.17 -3.76 5.84
C SER A 77 5.34 -4.60 7.10
N TYR A 78 4.99 -5.87 7.01
CA TYR A 78 5.31 -6.86 8.04
C TYR A 78 5.71 -8.19 7.40
N ASN A 79 6.55 -8.93 8.08
CA ASN A 79 7.02 -10.22 7.62
C ASN A 79 6.31 -11.34 8.39
N VAL A 80 5.79 -12.30 7.65
CA VAL A 80 5.24 -13.54 8.20
C VAL A 80 6.23 -14.66 7.92
N HIS A 81 6.63 -15.37 8.97
CA HIS A 81 7.41 -16.60 8.84
C HIS A 81 6.48 -17.74 8.48
N MET A 82 6.71 -18.33 7.31
CA MET A 82 5.95 -19.46 6.82
C MET A 82 6.49 -20.76 7.40
N GLU A 83 5.68 -21.81 7.49
CA GLU A 83 6.07 -23.13 7.98
C GLU A 83 7.26 -23.75 7.24
N ASN A 84 7.46 -23.36 5.99
CA ASN A 84 8.61 -23.79 5.15
C ASN A 84 9.92 -23.02 5.45
N GLY A 85 9.98 -22.23 6.55
CA GLY A 85 11.14 -21.43 6.96
C GLY A 85 11.39 -20.17 6.12
N LYS A 86 10.54 -19.88 5.13
CA LYS A 86 10.64 -18.66 4.32
C LYS A 86 9.84 -17.53 4.97
N SER A 87 10.33 -16.29 4.85
CA SER A 87 9.57 -15.10 5.23
C SER A 87 8.89 -14.50 4.02
N ARG A 88 7.62 -14.09 4.20
CA ARG A 88 6.86 -13.32 3.20
C ARG A 88 6.57 -11.94 3.75
N CYS A 89 6.88 -10.92 2.97
CA CYS A 89 6.56 -9.53 3.28
C CYS A 89 5.14 -9.21 2.79
N PHE A 90 4.32 -8.74 3.68
CA PHE A 90 2.98 -8.22 3.39
C PHE A 90 2.97 -6.71 3.59
N LEU A 91 2.18 -6.03 2.80
CA LEU A 91 2.03 -4.58 2.79
C LEU A 91 0.55 -4.25 2.91
N ASN A 92 0.19 -3.48 3.93
CA ASN A 92 -1.20 -3.08 4.18
C ASN A 92 -1.27 -1.58 4.44
N ILE A 93 -2.41 -0.98 4.14
CA ILE A 93 -2.78 0.32 4.69
C ILE A 93 -3.33 0.08 6.10
N TYR A 94 -2.78 0.75 7.10
CA TYR A 94 -3.37 0.84 8.43
C TYR A 94 -4.19 2.11 8.49
N ALA A 95 -5.51 1.96 8.57
CA ALA A 95 -6.44 3.07 8.53
C ALA A 95 -6.37 3.91 9.81
N ASP A 96 -6.24 5.22 9.64
CA ASP A 96 -6.50 6.25 10.66
C ASP A 96 -7.92 6.81 10.50
N VAL A 97 -8.44 6.78 9.23
CA VAL A 97 -9.82 7.13 8.85
C VAL A 97 -10.31 6.04 7.90
N PHE A 98 -11.51 5.53 8.17
CA PHE A 98 -12.23 4.59 7.34
C PHE A 98 -13.67 5.09 7.24
N ASP A 99 -14.02 5.66 6.10
CA ASP A 99 -15.28 6.35 5.87
C ASP A 99 -16.02 5.65 4.72
N THR A 100 -17.19 5.12 5.00
CA THR A 100 -18.05 4.42 4.03
C THR A 100 -19.33 5.17 3.73
N ASP A 101 -19.57 6.30 4.41
CA ASP A 101 -20.73 7.16 4.19
C ASP A 101 -20.42 8.22 3.13
N LEU A 102 -19.84 7.77 2.01
CA LEU A 102 -19.61 8.63 0.87
C LEU A 102 -20.94 8.95 0.20
N ASP A 103 -21.29 10.23 0.15
CA ASP A 103 -22.52 10.69 -0.46
C ASP A 103 -22.54 10.34 -1.96
N ASP A 104 -23.55 9.59 -2.40
CA ASP A 104 -23.73 9.21 -3.80
C ASP A 104 -23.85 10.43 -4.72
N ASP A 105 -24.42 11.54 -4.23
CA ASP A 105 -24.49 12.81 -4.96
C ASP A 105 -23.11 13.44 -5.13
N ASP A 106 -22.26 13.40 -4.12
CA ASP A 106 -20.87 13.84 -4.20
C ASP A 106 -20.04 12.96 -5.13
N LEU A 107 -20.32 11.67 -5.13
CA LEU A 107 -19.74 10.72 -6.05
C LEU A 107 -20.18 11.00 -7.50
N ALA A 108 -21.48 11.18 -7.74
CA ALA A 108 -22.05 11.47 -9.06
C ALA A 108 -21.63 12.86 -9.62
N ASN A 109 -21.43 13.83 -8.74
CA ASN A 109 -21.00 15.19 -9.11
C ASN A 109 -19.47 15.32 -9.27
N GLY A 110 -18.70 14.22 -9.09
CA GLY A 110 -17.25 14.23 -9.26
C GLY A 110 -16.50 14.93 -8.12
N ASN A 111 -17.13 15.12 -6.96
CA ASN A 111 -16.49 15.66 -5.76
C ASN A 111 -15.47 14.69 -5.17
N TYR A 112 -15.59 13.39 -5.47
CA TYR A 112 -14.61 12.37 -5.17
C TYR A 112 -13.95 11.82 -6.44
N ASP A 113 -12.63 11.72 -6.44
CA ASP A 113 -11.87 11.04 -7.49
C ASP A 113 -11.79 9.54 -7.15
N TYR A 114 -12.63 8.72 -7.80
CA TYR A 114 -12.62 7.25 -7.65
C TYR A 114 -11.31 6.59 -8.02
N THR A 115 -10.46 7.29 -8.75
CA THR A 115 -9.10 6.83 -9.06
C THR A 115 -8.09 7.28 -8.00
N LYS A 116 -8.56 7.83 -6.87
CA LYS A 116 -7.74 8.34 -5.78
C LYS A 116 -6.93 7.21 -5.17
N ASN A 117 -5.64 7.28 -5.37
CA ASN A 117 -4.66 6.33 -4.85
C ASN A 117 -3.35 7.08 -4.71
N ASP A 118 -3.23 7.82 -3.62
CA ASP A 118 -2.07 8.66 -3.35
C ASP A 118 -1.31 8.12 -2.15
N ILE A 119 0.00 8.04 -2.29
CA ILE A 119 0.93 7.76 -1.21
C ILE A 119 2.02 8.82 -1.19
N HIS A 120 2.31 9.34 0.00
CA HIS A 120 3.43 10.24 0.28
C HIS A 120 4.35 9.60 1.31
N LEU A 121 5.62 9.43 0.96
CA LEU A 121 6.64 8.81 1.81
C LEU A 121 7.86 9.69 1.90
N ILE A 122 8.42 9.81 3.13
CA ILE A 122 9.75 10.36 3.36
C ILE A 122 10.57 9.27 4.05
N GLY A 123 11.69 8.90 3.46
CA GLY A 123 12.51 7.81 3.99
C GLY A 123 13.89 7.76 3.34
N TYR A 124 14.64 6.72 3.67
CA TYR A 124 16.02 6.55 3.25
C TYR A 124 16.16 5.30 2.36
N ILE A 125 16.94 5.41 1.29
CA ILE A 125 17.29 4.24 0.48
C ILE A 125 18.11 3.28 1.34
N CYS A 126 17.59 2.07 1.56
CA CYS A 126 18.27 1.08 2.40
C CYS A 126 19.04 0.01 1.62
N LYS A 127 18.87 -0.04 0.30
CA LYS A 127 19.58 -0.94 -0.61
C LYS A 127 19.83 -0.20 -1.92
N GLN A 128 21.01 -0.44 -2.54
CA GLN A 128 21.36 0.16 -3.83
C GLN A 128 20.22 -0.03 -4.85
N PRO A 129 19.69 1.06 -5.42
CA PRO A 129 18.64 0.97 -6.43
C PRO A 129 19.10 0.18 -7.66
N THR A 130 18.20 -0.61 -8.22
CA THR A 130 18.49 -1.42 -9.40
C THR A 130 17.77 -0.84 -10.61
N PHE A 131 18.53 -0.18 -11.49
CA PHE A 131 18.01 0.30 -12.77
C PHE A 131 18.03 -0.83 -13.80
N ARG A 132 16.95 -0.95 -14.56
CA ARG A 132 16.84 -1.91 -15.67
C ARG A 132 15.88 -1.44 -16.75
N VAL A 133 16.02 -2.00 -17.93
CA VAL A 133 15.06 -1.80 -19.02
C VAL A 133 14.24 -3.08 -19.18
N THR A 134 12.92 -2.93 -19.16
CA THR A 134 12.01 -4.08 -19.34
C THR A 134 12.07 -4.60 -20.79
N PRO A 135 11.63 -5.85 -21.07
CA PRO A 135 11.55 -6.38 -22.43
C PRO A 135 10.73 -5.52 -23.41
N ARG A 136 9.84 -4.70 -22.89
CA ARG A 136 9.03 -3.73 -23.68
C ARG A 136 9.71 -2.35 -23.82
N GLY A 137 11.00 -2.24 -23.50
CA GLY A 137 11.76 -0.98 -23.62
C GLY A 137 11.46 0.07 -22.55
N ARG A 138 10.73 -0.26 -21.48
CA ARG A 138 10.43 0.69 -20.39
C ARG A 138 11.57 0.71 -19.38
N GLU A 139 12.06 1.90 -19.08
CA GLU A 139 13.07 2.12 -18.05
C GLU A 139 12.40 2.13 -16.67
N ILE A 140 12.93 1.31 -15.76
CA ILE A 140 12.45 1.23 -14.37
C ILE A 140 13.64 1.16 -13.41
N ALA A 141 13.40 1.63 -12.18
CA ALA A 141 14.35 1.44 -11.08
C ALA A 141 13.58 0.95 -9.85
N ASP A 142 14.07 -0.15 -9.29
CA ASP A 142 13.55 -0.74 -8.06
C ASP A 142 14.39 -0.24 -6.89
N CYS A 143 13.77 0.21 -5.82
CA CYS A 143 14.43 0.52 -4.56
C CYS A 143 13.58 0.06 -3.38
N ILE A 144 14.20 0.00 -2.20
CA ILE A 144 13.52 -0.20 -0.92
C ILE A 144 13.75 1.05 -0.09
N LEU A 145 12.67 1.68 0.33
CA LEU A 145 12.68 2.86 1.16
C LEU A 145 12.44 2.46 2.62
N ALA A 146 13.37 2.82 3.50
CA ALA A 146 13.20 2.72 4.94
C ALA A 146 12.52 3.98 5.45
N VAL A 147 11.26 3.87 5.85
CA VAL A 147 10.48 4.97 6.40
C VAL A 147 10.45 4.86 7.91
N ASN A 148 10.87 5.92 8.59
CA ASN A 148 10.89 5.95 10.06
C ASN A 148 9.46 6.05 10.60
N MET A 149 9.18 5.23 11.58
CA MET A 149 7.92 5.18 12.32
C MET A 149 8.15 5.62 13.78
N PRO A 150 7.10 5.99 14.50
CA PRO A 150 7.21 6.24 15.94
C PRO A 150 7.91 5.11 16.70
N TYR A 151 8.47 5.45 17.86
CA TYR A 151 9.15 4.49 18.77
C TYR A 151 10.39 3.81 18.17
N GLY A 152 11.11 4.48 17.26
CA GLY A 152 12.38 3.98 16.71
C GLY A 152 12.22 2.78 15.77
N LYS A 153 11.01 2.49 15.31
CA LYS A 153 10.74 1.47 14.31
C LYS A 153 10.92 2.03 12.90
N SER A 154 11.14 1.16 11.93
CA SER A 154 11.12 1.50 10.51
C SER A 154 10.31 0.47 9.74
N VAL A 155 9.62 0.93 8.72
CA VAL A 155 8.97 0.06 7.72
C VAL A 155 9.75 0.12 6.41
N TYR A 156 9.85 -1.02 5.73
CA TYR A 156 10.59 -1.14 4.48
C TYR A 156 9.60 -1.28 3.34
N ILE A 157 9.54 -0.27 2.49
CA ILE A 157 8.55 -0.18 1.41
C ILE A 157 9.26 -0.35 0.07
N PRO A 158 8.94 -1.40 -0.71
CA PRO A 158 9.45 -1.55 -2.07
C PRO A 158 8.79 -0.50 -2.97
N CYS A 159 9.62 0.22 -3.72
CA CYS A 159 9.20 1.28 -4.62
C CYS A 159 9.75 1.04 -6.01
N ILE A 160 8.97 1.39 -7.03
CA ILE A 160 9.36 1.33 -8.44
C ILE A 160 9.19 2.71 -9.05
N ALA A 161 10.28 3.25 -9.62
CA ALA A 161 10.27 4.45 -10.42
C ALA A 161 10.27 4.12 -11.92
N TRP A 162 9.75 5.05 -12.75
CA TRP A 162 9.61 4.87 -14.19
C TRP A 162 10.27 6.01 -14.98
N GLY A 163 10.81 5.69 -16.15
CA GLY A 163 11.32 6.67 -17.10
C GLY A 163 12.41 7.59 -16.55
N LYS A 164 12.24 8.90 -16.64
CA LYS A 164 13.24 9.88 -16.16
C LYS A 164 13.52 9.75 -14.67
N THR A 165 12.49 9.49 -13.86
CA THR A 165 12.63 9.26 -12.42
C THR A 165 13.43 8.00 -12.13
N ALA A 166 13.26 6.93 -12.92
CA ALA A 166 14.06 5.71 -12.79
C ALA A 166 15.54 5.96 -13.06
N LYS A 167 15.88 6.73 -14.12
CA LYS A 167 17.27 7.10 -14.41
C LYS A 167 17.92 7.89 -13.27
N TRP A 168 17.16 8.80 -12.67
CA TRP A 168 17.63 9.59 -11.55
C TRP A 168 17.81 8.71 -10.31
N LEU A 169 16.78 7.89 -9.97
CA LEU A 169 16.80 7.01 -8.80
C LEU A 169 17.94 5.98 -8.88
N GLY A 170 18.19 5.40 -10.05
CA GLY A 170 19.25 4.42 -10.26
C GLY A 170 20.67 4.94 -10.01
N ARG A 171 20.85 6.27 -9.88
CA ARG A 171 22.13 6.93 -9.58
C ARG A 171 22.25 7.33 -8.11
N GLN A 172 21.19 7.14 -7.32
CA GLN A 172 21.21 7.51 -5.90
C GLN A 172 21.91 6.42 -5.10
N GLU A 173 22.54 6.85 -4.02
CA GLU A 173 23.28 6.00 -3.11
C GLU A 173 22.42 5.54 -1.93
N VAL A 174 22.83 4.47 -1.28
CA VAL A 174 22.26 4.02 -0.01
C VAL A 174 22.37 5.16 1.01
N SER A 175 21.38 5.28 1.90
CA SER A 175 21.22 6.35 2.90
C SER A 175 20.81 7.72 2.32
N THR A 176 20.58 7.85 1.01
CA THR A 176 19.96 9.06 0.46
C THR A 176 18.53 9.19 0.99
N CYS A 177 18.21 10.37 1.53
CA CYS A 177 16.84 10.71 1.94
C CYS A 177 16.02 11.08 0.71
N LEU A 178 14.85 10.46 0.57
CA LEU A 178 13.92 10.72 -0.52
C LEU A 178 12.57 11.17 0.03
N GLU A 179 11.97 12.10 -0.67
CA GLU A 179 10.54 12.40 -0.59
C GLU A 179 9.87 11.86 -1.86
N LEU A 180 8.89 10.99 -1.69
CA LEU A 180 8.24 10.26 -2.77
C LEU A 180 6.74 10.54 -2.76
N PHE A 181 6.22 10.92 -3.92
CA PHE A 181 4.79 10.97 -4.21
C PHE A 181 4.48 9.92 -5.27
N GLY A 182 3.46 9.13 -5.04
CA GLY A 182 3.13 8.02 -5.94
C GLY A 182 1.78 7.41 -5.66
N ARG A 183 1.61 6.18 -6.09
CA ARG A 183 0.42 5.36 -5.84
C ARG A 183 0.81 3.95 -5.44
N ILE A 184 -0.05 3.28 -4.71
CA ILE A 184 0.09 1.86 -4.40
C ILE A 184 -0.39 1.07 -5.60
N GLN A 185 0.37 0.04 -6.00
CA GLN A 185 -0.01 -0.85 -7.09
C GLN A 185 0.08 -2.29 -6.63
N SER A 186 -1.01 -3.02 -6.83
CA SER A 186 -0.99 -4.47 -6.71
C SER A 186 -0.56 -5.09 -8.04
N ARG A 187 0.16 -6.21 -7.96
CA ARG A 187 0.57 -6.95 -9.13
C ARG A 187 0.61 -8.44 -8.82
N GLU A 188 -0.20 -9.18 -9.51
CA GLU A 188 -0.07 -10.62 -9.51
C GLU A 188 1.16 -11.04 -10.33
N TYR A 189 1.97 -11.92 -9.77
CA TYR A 189 3.08 -12.55 -10.48
C TYR A 189 3.29 -13.97 -10.01
N THR A 190 3.70 -14.83 -10.94
CA THR A 190 4.06 -16.21 -10.63
C THR A 190 5.53 -16.26 -10.28
N LYS A 191 5.88 -16.64 -9.06
CA LYS A 191 7.24 -16.92 -8.65
C LYS A 191 7.55 -18.38 -8.96
N LEU A 192 8.50 -18.60 -9.87
CA LEU A 192 9.06 -19.92 -10.13
C LEU A 192 10.21 -20.19 -9.15
N PHE A 193 10.20 -21.35 -8.52
CA PHE A 193 11.27 -21.82 -7.65
C PHE A 193 12.21 -22.74 -8.42
N GLU A 194 13.45 -22.88 -7.94
CA GLU A 194 14.46 -23.75 -8.55
C GLU A 194 14.07 -25.23 -8.59
N ASN A 195 13.15 -25.66 -7.73
CA ASN A 195 12.57 -27.01 -7.71
C ASN A 195 11.42 -27.22 -8.72
N GLY A 196 11.13 -26.24 -9.59
CA GLY A 196 10.07 -26.30 -10.59
C GLY A 196 8.66 -25.99 -10.08
N GLU A 197 8.50 -25.74 -8.78
CA GLU A 197 7.23 -25.28 -8.22
C GLU A 197 6.96 -23.82 -8.57
N SER A 198 5.69 -23.47 -8.71
CA SER A 198 5.26 -22.08 -8.95
C SER A 198 4.27 -21.65 -7.88
N GLU A 199 4.40 -20.41 -7.44
CA GLU A 199 3.47 -19.77 -6.48
C GLU A 199 2.96 -18.46 -7.07
N GLN A 200 1.63 -18.29 -7.10
CA GLN A 200 1.02 -17.01 -7.46
C GLN A 200 1.11 -16.06 -6.27
N ARG A 201 1.57 -14.82 -6.49
CA ARG A 201 1.74 -13.78 -5.48
C ARG A 201 1.14 -12.46 -5.97
N THR A 202 0.58 -11.72 -5.05
CA THR A 202 0.11 -10.34 -5.25
C THR A 202 0.96 -9.40 -4.45
#